data_8d3f1760238cec8dd62c3cb593700399
#
_entry.id   8d3f1760238cec8dd62c3cb593700399
#
_cell.length_a   1.000
_cell.length_b   1.000
_cell.length_c   1.000
_cell.angle_alpha   90.00
_cell.angle_beta   90.00
_cell.angle_gamma   90.00
#
_symmetry.space_group_name_H-M   'P 1'
#
loop_
_entity.id
_entity.type
_entity.pdbx_description
1 polymer ?
#
loop_
_entity_poly.entity_id
_entity_poly.type
_entity_poly.pdbx_seq_one_letter_code
_entity_poly.pdbx_strand_id
1 'polypeptide(L)'
;MQRITPLLLILVSFSAIASNNPPNALFGYKESPRSNLGLFPQWLSVLERHIVEMTPEGQCDAMEFNRCHMREWQSFLRSIRHMDADTQIRMVNGYANKKEYVLDIENYGINDYWASPRQFLHNNGDCEDYAIIKMMSLKQLGFNKDKMRVVVVQDTNQRIAHAVMSIDRNNDILILDNQVEEVISHRDIFHYVPVYSVNEDSWWMHLPNGRE
;
A
#
# COMPACT_ATOMS: atom_id res chain seq x y z
N MET A 1 -2.84 -64.17 -44.85
CA MET A 1 -1.75 -63.27 -44.43
C MET A 1 -2.31 -61.86 -44.38
N GLN A 2 -2.75 -61.41 -43.19
CA GLN A 2 -3.26 -60.06 -42.98
C GLN A 2 -2.10 -59.13 -42.55
N ARG A 3 -1.92 -58.03 -43.31
CA ARG A 3 -0.91 -57.03 -43.01
C ARG A 3 -1.52 -56.02 -42.02
N ILE A 4 -0.96 -55.95 -40.80
CA ILE A 4 -1.29 -54.95 -39.80
C ILE A 4 -0.44 -53.73 -40.08
N THR A 5 -1.07 -52.61 -40.43
CA THR A 5 -0.46 -51.29 -40.59
C THR A 5 -0.36 -50.64 -39.22
N PRO A 6 0.82 -50.17 -38.75
CA PRO A 6 0.89 -49.45 -37.46
C PRO A 6 0.34 -48.03 -37.61
N LEU A 7 -0.57 -47.68 -36.75
CA LEU A 7 -1.10 -46.33 -36.57
C LEU A 7 -0.06 -45.47 -35.80
N LEU A 8 0.50 -44.49 -36.48
CA LEU A 8 1.46 -43.56 -35.87
C LEU A 8 0.72 -42.49 -35.09
N LEU A 9 0.77 -42.57 -33.76
CA LEU A 9 0.18 -41.57 -32.87
C LEU A 9 1.14 -40.37 -32.79
N ILE A 10 0.78 -39.24 -33.41
CA ILE A 10 1.50 -37.99 -33.31
C ILE A 10 1.06 -37.32 -32.00
N LEU A 11 1.93 -37.38 -31.00
CA LEU A 11 1.81 -36.60 -29.76
C LEU A 11 2.13 -35.12 -30.05
N VAL A 12 1.11 -34.30 -30.16
CA VAL A 12 1.28 -32.84 -30.21
C VAL A 12 1.50 -32.34 -28.79
N SER A 13 2.73 -32.07 -28.44
CA SER A 13 3.08 -31.41 -27.18
C SER A 13 2.70 -29.92 -27.25
N PHE A 14 1.65 -29.55 -26.55
CA PHE A 14 1.34 -28.15 -26.28
C PHE A 14 2.38 -27.62 -25.26
N SER A 15 3.37 -26.89 -25.76
CA SER A 15 4.21 -26.05 -24.88
C SER A 15 3.35 -24.88 -24.40
N ALA A 16 2.95 -24.91 -23.13
CA ALA A 16 2.38 -23.75 -22.48
C ALA A 16 3.46 -22.65 -22.46
N ILE A 17 3.23 -21.56 -23.18
CA ILE A 17 4.04 -20.37 -23.08
C ILE A 17 3.77 -19.80 -21.70
N ALA A 18 4.68 -20.04 -20.76
CA ALA A 18 4.66 -19.40 -19.45
C ALA A 18 4.79 -17.89 -19.68
N SER A 19 3.78 -17.13 -19.29
CA SER A 19 3.85 -15.66 -19.31
C SER A 19 5.00 -15.25 -18.38
N ASN A 20 5.97 -14.50 -18.89
CA ASN A 20 7.13 -14.00 -18.14
C ASN A 20 6.76 -12.84 -17.17
N ASN A 21 5.49 -12.67 -16.84
CA ASN A 21 5.10 -11.74 -15.78
C ASN A 21 5.35 -12.39 -14.44
N PRO A 22 6.06 -11.74 -13.50
CA PRO A 22 6.12 -12.22 -12.13
C PRO A 22 4.68 -12.39 -11.62
N PRO A 23 4.39 -13.45 -10.88
CA PRO A 23 3.01 -13.84 -10.55
C PRO A 23 2.21 -12.77 -9.78
N ASN A 24 2.83 -11.67 -9.35
CA ASN A 24 2.24 -10.60 -8.56
C ASN A 24 2.68 -9.20 -9.00
N ALA A 25 2.62 -8.88 -10.29
CA ALA A 25 2.82 -7.51 -10.76
C ALA A 25 1.60 -6.64 -10.36
N LEU A 26 1.81 -5.59 -9.57
CA LEU A 26 0.74 -4.72 -9.05
C LEU A 26 -0.10 -4.15 -10.20
N PHE A 27 -1.41 -4.35 -10.15
CA PHE A 27 -2.38 -4.00 -11.20
C PHE A 27 -2.01 -4.51 -12.62
N GLY A 28 -1.13 -5.54 -12.70
CA GLY A 28 -0.68 -6.11 -13.97
C GLY A 28 0.42 -5.31 -14.67
N TYR A 29 1.05 -4.34 -14.03
CA TYR A 29 2.12 -3.50 -14.59
C TYR A 29 3.51 -4.09 -14.31
N LYS A 30 4.46 -3.88 -15.24
CA LYS A 30 5.87 -4.22 -15.01
C LYS A 30 6.46 -3.32 -13.94
N GLU A 31 7.16 -3.91 -12.99
CA GLU A 31 7.82 -3.18 -11.91
C GLU A 31 9.32 -3.11 -12.13
N SER A 32 9.90 -1.93 -11.91
CA SER A 32 11.34 -1.70 -11.95
C SER A 32 11.81 -1.15 -10.60
N PRO A 33 12.36 -2.02 -9.71
CA PRO A 33 12.80 -1.61 -8.38
C PRO A 33 14.05 -0.73 -8.45
N ARG A 34 14.14 0.24 -7.54
CA ARG A 34 15.26 1.17 -7.38
C ARG A 34 15.46 1.49 -5.91
N SER A 35 16.71 1.73 -5.51
CA SER A 35 17.08 2.00 -4.11
C SER A 35 17.27 3.50 -3.78
N ASN A 36 17.33 4.40 -4.79
CA ASN A 36 17.55 5.82 -4.53
C ASN A 36 16.25 6.51 -4.11
N LEU A 37 15.98 6.57 -2.82
CA LEU A 37 14.83 7.27 -2.22
C LEU A 37 14.97 8.80 -2.20
N GLY A 38 16.13 9.37 -2.53
CA GLY A 38 16.35 10.82 -2.58
C GLY A 38 15.45 11.54 -3.60
N LEU A 39 14.79 10.81 -4.50
CA LEU A 39 13.77 11.35 -5.41
C LEU A 39 12.42 11.63 -4.73
N PHE A 40 12.22 11.15 -3.48
CA PHE A 40 10.98 11.26 -2.73
C PHE A 40 11.21 11.97 -1.39
N PRO A 41 11.53 13.28 -1.42
CA PRO A 41 11.86 14.02 -0.19
C PRO A 41 10.70 14.08 0.81
N GLN A 42 9.45 14.10 0.35
CA GLN A 42 8.27 14.04 1.22
C GLN A 42 8.24 12.71 1.99
N TRP A 43 8.45 11.59 1.32
CA TRP A 43 8.51 10.27 1.96
C TRP A 43 9.65 10.18 2.99
N LEU A 44 10.86 10.63 2.64
CA LEU A 44 11.99 10.65 3.58
C LEU A 44 11.68 11.51 4.80
N SER A 45 11.05 12.67 4.60
CA SER A 45 10.62 13.55 5.69
C SER A 45 9.58 12.89 6.60
N VAL A 46 8.66 12.08 6.06
CA VAL A 46 7.72 11.26 6.86
C VAL A 46 8.48 10.29 7.75
N LEU A 47 9.44 9.56 7.20
CA LEU A 47 10.21 8.57 7.95
C LEU A 47 11.02 9.22 9.08
N GLU A 48 11.70 10.34 8.80
CA GLU A 48 12.45 11.11 9.79
C GLU A 48 11.56 11.62 10.92
N ARG A 49 10.43 12.25 10.60
CA ARG A 49 9.45 12.73 11.59
C ARG A 49 8.88 11.58 12.40
N HIS A 50 8.51 10.48 11.77
CA HIS A 50 7.94 9.32 12.45
C HIS A 50 8.92 8.74 13.50
N ILE A 51 10.21 8.63 13.19
CA ILE A 51 11.24 8.17 14.15
C ILE A 51 11.27 9.06 15.39
N VAL A 52 11.28 10.38 15.20
CA VAL A 52 11.30 11.34 16.31
C VAL A 52 10.01 11.30 17.12
N GLU A 53 8.86 11.23 16.47
CA GLU A 53 7.54 11.28 17.08
C GLU A 53 7.17 10.00 17.84
N MET A 54 7.81 8.89 17.54
CA MET A 54 7.64 7.62 18.28
C MET A 54 8.36 7.65 19.64
N THR A 55 9.24 8.62 19.87
CA THR A 55 9.92 8.78 21.16
C THR A 55 8.91 9.19 22.25
N PRO A 56 8.84 8.52 23.40
CA PRO A 56 7.92 8.89 24.47
C PRO A 56 8.30 10.26 25.08
N GLU A 57 7.45 11.23 24.99
CA GLU A 57 7.63 12.54 25.63
C GLU A 57 6.33 13.04 26.29
N GLY A 58 6.39 13.74 27.46
CA GLY A 58 5.43 14.59 28.16
C GLY A 58 3.98 14.09 28.34
N GLN A 59 3.13 14.98 28.80
CA GLN A 59 1.74 14.71 29.16
C GLN A 59 0.76 14.92 28.01
N CYS A 60 -0.45 14.28 28.05
CA CYS A 60 -1.49 14.40 27.01
C CYS A 60 -2.09 15.81 26.87
N ASP A 61 -1.75 16.73 27.75
CA ASP A 61 -2.38 18.04 27.87
C ASP A 61 -1.67 19.15 27.05
N ALA A 62 -0.62 18.80 26.29
CA ALA A 62 0.03 19.75 25.40
C ALA A 62 -0.89 20.14 24.23
N MET A 63 -1.14 21.42 24.04
CA MET A 63 -2.11 21.97 23.06
C MET A 63 -1.73 21.71 21.60
N GLU A 64 -0.46 21.40 21.29
CA GLU A 64 0.01 21.06 19.96
C GLU A 64 0.45 19.60 19.91
N PHE A 65 -0.04 18.84 18.92
CA PHE A 65 0.29 17.42 18.70
C PHE A 65 0.08 16.55 19.94
N ASN A 66 -1.17 16.53 20.38
CA ASN A 66 -1.63 15.79 21.53
C ASN A 66 -1.23 14.31 21.44
N ARG A 67 -0.51 13.81 22.44
CA ARG A 67 -0.08 12.42 22.55
C ARG A 67 -1.19 11.44 22.83
N CYS A 68 -2.36 11.90 23.17
CA CYS A 68 -3.52 11.06 23.34
C CYS A 68 -3.83 10.31 22.05
N HIS A 69 -3.76 10.95 20.89
CA HIS A 69 -3.98 10.27 19.62
C HIS A 69 -2.95 9.17 19.36
N MET A 70 -1.68 9.38 19.64
CA MET A 70 -0.65 8.33 19.53
C MET A 70 -0.89 7.21 20.55
N ARG A 71 -1.31 7.53 21.76
CA ARG A 71 -1.64 6.54 22.79
C ARG A 71 -2.87 5.73 22.42
N GLU A 72 -3.90 6.37 21.89
CA GLU A 72 -5.12 5.72 21.41
C GLU A 72 -4.81 4.77 20.25
N TRP A 73 -4.03 5.23 19.27
CA TRP A 73 -3.56 4.40 18.17
C TRP A 73 -2.76 3.18 18.65
N GLN A 74 -1.79 3.38 19.54
CA GLN A 74 -1.02 2.27 20.12
C GLN A 74 -1.90 1.32 20.93
N SER A 75 -2.93 1.85 21.63
CA SER A 75 -3.90 1.02 22.36
C SER A 75 -4.75 0.19 21.40
N PHE A 76 -5.21 0.80 20.31
CA PHE A 76 -5.90 0.09 19.22
C PHE A 76 -5.02 -1.02 18.65
N LEU A 77 -3.76 -0.76 18.30
CA LEU A 77 -2.86 -1.78 17.77
C LEU A 77 -2.62 -2.92 18.75
N ARG A 78 -2.47 -2.61 20.05
CA ARG A 78 -2.37 -3.65 21.10
C ARG A 78 -3.62 -4.51 21.18
N SER A 79 -4.80 -3.91 21.05
CA SER A 79 -6.08 -4.64 21.16
C SER A 79 -6.30 -5.66 20.04
N ILE A 80 -5.72 -5.45 18.86
CA ILE A 80 -5.85 -6.34 17.69
C ILE A 80 -4.65 -7.27 17.49
N ARG A 81 -3.57 -7.12 18.25
CA ARG A 81 -2.30 -7.85 18.05
C ARG A 81 -2.45 -9.37 18.07
N HIS A 82 -3.43 -9.88 18.84
CA HIS A 82 -3.69 -11.31 18.99
C HIS A 82 -4.60 -11.89 17.90
N MET A 83 -5.16 -11.05 17.04
CA MET A 83 -6.05 -11.46 15.96
C MET A 83 -5.23 -12.04 14.78
N ASP A 84 -5.90 -12.79 13.91
CA ASP A 84 -5.29 -13.25 12.66
C ASP A 84 -4.94 -12.08 11.75
N ALA A 85 -3.98 -12.32 10.84
CA ALA A 85 -3.42 -11.26 10.01
C ALA A 85 -4.46 -10.60 9.07
N ASP A 86 -5.42 -11.37 8.54
CA ASP A 86 -6.43 -10.81 7.64
C ASP A 86 -7.41 -9.92 8.41
N THR A 87 -7.73 -10.29 9.64
CA THR A 87 -8.51 -9.45 10.56
C THR A 87 -7.74 -8.18 10.94
N GLN A 88 -6.43 -8.28 11.25
CA GLN A 88 -5.60 -7.10 11.53
C GLN A 88 -5.59 -6.11 10.36
N ILE A 89 -5.44 -6.60 9.12
CA ILE A 89 -5.45 -5.77 7.91
C ILE A 89 -6.78 -5.02 7.78
N ARG A 90 -7.91 -5.73 7.90
CA ARG A 90 -9.25 -5.09 7.85
C ARG A 90 -9.45 -4.07 8.96
N MET A 91 -9.05 -4.40 10.19
CA MET A 91 -9.20 -3.51 11.34
C MET A 91 -8.35 -2.23 11.19
N VAL A 92 -7.13 -2.35 10.65
CA VAL A 92 -6.26 -1.20 10.36
C VAL A 92 -6.88 -0.33 9.26
N ASN A 93 -7.41 -0.92 8.18
CA ASN A 93 -8.11 -0.16 7.14
C ASN A 93 -9.28 0.63 7.72
N GLY A 94 -10.18 -0.04 8.44
CA GLY A 94 -11.34 0.61 9.05
C GLY A 94 -11.00 1.63 10.14
N TYR A 95 -9.90 1.45 10.89
CA TYR A 95 -9.45 2.44 11.87
C TYR A 95 -9.02 3.75 11.19
N ALA A 96 -8.20 3.66 10.16
CA ALA A 96 -7.76 4.83 9.41
C ALA A 96 -8.93 5.52 8.69
N ASN A 97 -9.82 4.75 8.04
CA ASN A 97 -10.94 5.27 7.25
C ASN A 97 -12.03 5.98 8.09
N LYS A 98 -11.98 5.88 9.43
CA LYS A 98 -12.84 6.69 10.32
C LYS A 98 -12.41 8.16 10.45
N LYS A 99 -11.20 8.48 10.03
CA LYS A 99 -10.71 9.86 10.03
C LYS A 99 -11.41 10.67 8.95
N GLU A 100 -11.50 11.96 9.16
CA GLU A 100 -12.03 12.89 8.18
C GLU A 100 -11.03 13.10 7.03
N TYR A 101 -11.53 13.23 5.81
CA TYR A 101 -10.68 13.55 4.65
C TYR A 101 -10.50 15.06 4.58
N VAL A 102 -9.27 15.54 4.72
CA VAL A 102 -8.92 16.96 4.71
C VAL A 102 -7.77 17.18 3.76
N LEU A 103 -7.92 18.09 2.81
CA LEU A 103 -6.88 18.39 1.83
C LEU A 103 -5.67 19.08 2.48
N ASP A 104 -4.51 18.84 1.95
CA ASP A 104 -3.24 19.45 2.40
C ASP A 104 -3.26 20.97 2.35
N ILE A 105 -3.91 21.54 1.34
CA ILE A 105 -4.05 22.99 1.23
C ILE A 105 -4.82 23.59 2.41
N GLU A 106 -5.76 22.84 2.98
CA GLU A 106 -6.54 23.26 4.15
C GLU A 106 -5.73 23.06 5.45
N ASN A 107 -5.01 21.93 5.57
CA ASN A 107 -4.24 21.59 6.75
C ASN A 107 -2.90 22.34 6.85
N TYR A 108 -2.20 22.49 5.73
CA TYR A 108 -0.79 22.91 5.71
C TYR A 108 -0.53 24.12 4.81
N GLY A 109 -1.52 24.58 4.03
CA GLY A 109 -1.39 25.70 3.09
C GLY A 109 -0.55 25.41 1.85
N ILE A 110 -0.24 24.13 1.59
CA ILE A 110 0.49 23.64 0.41
C ILE A 110 -0.29 22.50 -0.25
N ASN A 111 -0.02 22.21 -1.52
CA ASN A 111 -0.85 21.27 -2.30
C ASN A 111 -0.50 19.79 -2.11
N ASP A 112 0.66 19.46 -1.54
CA ASP A 112 1.16 18.09 -1.41
C ASP A 112 2.10 18.02 -0.20
N TYR A 113 1.61 17.46 0.91
CA TYR A 113 2.32 17.34 2.18
C TYR A 113 2.05 15.99 2.81
N TRP A 114 2.99 15.10 2.75
CA TRP A 114 2.88 13.78 3.34
C TRP A 114 3.01 13.83 4.85
N ALA A 115 1.91 13.71 5.57
CA ALA A 115 1.88 13.76 7.03
C ALA A 115 2.49 12.51 7.67
N SER A 116 3.15 12.69 8.82
CA SER A 116 3.50 11.56 9.67
C SER A 116 2.25 10.96 10.33
N PRO A 117 2.32 9.72 10.85
CA PRO A 117 1.21 9.13 11.60
C PRO A 117 0.68 10.02 12.72
N ARG A 118 1.56 10.72 13.44
CA ARG A 118 1.16 11.64 14.50
C ARG A 118 0.38 12.83 13.98
N GLN A 119 0.84 13.43 12.88
CA GLN A 119 0.17 14.57 12.24
C GLN A 119 -1.20 14.16 11.70
N PHE A 120 -1.27 13.03 10.98
CA PHE A 120 -2.54 12.49 10.49
C PHE A 120 -3.53 12.19 11.61
N LEU A 121 -3.08 11.59 12.70
CA LEU A 121 -3.95 11.28 13.84
C LEU A 121 -4.53 12.53 14.51
N HIS A 122 -3.80 13.65 14.45
CA HIS A 122 -4.21 14.93 15.04
C HIS A 122 -5.03 15.78 14.06
N ASN A 123 -4.54 15.95 12.84
CA ASN A 123 -5.08 16.91 11.87
C ASN A 123 -6.01 16.28 10.82
N ASN A 124 -6.14 14.92 10.81
CA ASN A 124 -6.66 14.20 9.65
C ASN A 124 -5.72 14.36 8.43
N GLY A 125 -6.17 14.11 7.21
CA GLY A 125 -5.32 14.24 6.02
C GLY A 125 -5.99 13.74 4.75
N ASP A 126 -5.20 13.64 3.68
CA ASP A 126 -5.71 13.15 2.41
C ASP A 126 -5.13 11.76 2.02
N CYS A 127 -5.20 11.36 0.76
CA CYS A 127 -5.08 9.94 0.37
C CYS A 127 -3.75 9.28 0.77
N GLU A 128 -2.61 9.97 0.63
CA GLU A 128 -1.31 9.40 1.00
C GLU A 128 -1.15 9.25 2.50
N ASP A 129 -1.73 10.14 3.29
CA ASP A 129 -1.67 10.09 4.75
C ASP A 129 -2.40 8.85 5.29
N TYR A 130 -3.56 8.52 4.69
CA TYR A 130 -4.24 7.26 4.97
C TYR A 130 -3.39 6.05 4.61
N ALA A 131 -2.72 6.07 3.46
CA ALA A 131 -1.85 4.97 3.05
C ALA A 131 -0.66 4.82 4.01
N ILE A 132 -0.06 5.93 4.46
CA ILE A 132 1.06 5.98 5.39
C ILE A 132 0.67 5.42 6.76
N ILE A 133 -0.43 5.89 7.38
CA ILE A 133 -0.84 5.41 8.70
C ILE A 133 -1.19 3.92 8.68
N LYS A 134 -1.81 3.42 7.60
CA LYS A 134 -2.10 1.99 7.43
C LYS A 134 -0.82 1.17 7.36
N MET A 135 0.15 1.59 6.55
CA MET A 135 1.45 0.93 6.42
C MET A 135 2.21 0.91 7.75
N MET A 136 2.29 2.04 8.46
CA MET A 136 2.97 2.14 9.74
C MET A 136 2.25 1.34 10.84
N SER A 137 0.93 1.24 10.80
CA SER A 137 0.13 0.41 11.69
C SER A 137 0.46 -1.08 11.52
N LEU A 138 0.44 -1.57 10.29
CA LEU A 138 0.76 -2.97 9.98
C LEU A 138 2.22 -3.29 10.30
N LYS A 139 3.15 -2.37 10.07
CA LYS A 139 4.55 -2.52 10.49
C LYS A 139 4.67 -2.70 12.01
N GLN A 140 3.95 -1.91 12.82
CA GLN A 140 3.96 -2.06 14.29
C GLN A 140 3.30 -3.37 14.77
N LEU A 141 2.39 -3.94 14.00
CA LEU A 141 1.82 -5.26 14.26
C LEU A 141 2.77 -6.41 13.89
N GLY A 142 3.89 -6.11 13.21
CA GLY A 142 4.93 -7.08 12.86
C GLY A 142 4.84 -7.60 11.42
N PHE A 143 4.06 -6.97 10.55
CA PHE A 143 4.05 -7.31 9.12
C PHE A 143 5.38 -6.95 8.47
N ASN A 144 5.79 -7.75 7.49
CA ASN A 144 7.04 -7.54 6.77
C ASN A 144 6.96 -6.26 5.92
N LYS A 145 7.82 -5.28 6.22
CA LYS A 145 7.90 -3.99 5.51
C LYS A 145 8.18 -4.14 4.01
N ASP A 146 8.92 -5.20 3.60
CA ASP A 146 9.26 -5.44 2.19
C ASP A 146 8.04 -5.86 1.36
N LYS A 147 6.95 -6.25 2.04
CA LYS A 147 5.69 -6.65 1.44
C LYS A 147 4.66 -5.52 1.39
N MET A 148 5.00 -4.34 1.86
CA MET A 148 4.09 -3.20 2.00
C MET A 148 4.61 -2.00 1.22
N ARG A 149 3.70 -1.25 0.57
CA ARG A 149 4.04 -0.06 -0.20
C ARG A 149 2.94 0.99 -0.11
N VAL A 150 3.32 2.25 -0.08
CA VAL A 150 2.47 3.36 -0.50
C VAL A 150 2.52 3.39 -2.02
N VAL A 151 1.38 3.40 -2.68
CA VAL A 151 1.24 3.32 -4.14
C VAL A 151 0.52 4.54 -4.64
N VAL A 152 1.17 5.33 -5.47
CA VAL A 152 0.55 6.44 -6.18
C VAL A 152 -0.01 5.93 -7.50
N VAL A 153 -1.28 6.19 -7.73
CA VAL A 153 -2.03 5.78 -8.91
C VAL A 153 -2.70 6.97 -9.59
N GLN A 154 -2.99 6.83 -10.86
CA GLN A 154 -3.98 7.65 -11.55
C GLN A 154 -5.32 6.92 -11.50
N ASP A 155 -6.29 7.49 -10.82
CA ASP A 155 -7.68 7.02 -10.89
C ASP A 155 -8.30 7.50 -12.21
N THR A 156 -8.62 6.57 -13.10
CA THR A 156 -9.16 6.90 -14.42
C THR A 156 -10.66 7.21 -14.38
N ASN A 157 -11.38 6.78 -13.33
CA ASN A 157 -12.79 7.11 -13.13
C ASN A 157 -12.96 8.55 -12.68
N GLN A 158 -12.19 8.95 -11.66
CA GLN A 158 -12.23 10.30 -11.11
C GLN A 158 -11.32 11.29 -11.85
N ARG A 159 -10.33 10.78 -12.63
CA ARG A 159 -9.32 11.54 -13.39
C ARG A 159 -8.40 12.37 -12.50
N ILE A 160 -8.09 11.88 -11.31
CA ILE A 160 -7.19 12.51 -10.34
C ILE A 160 -6.06 11.55 -9.96
N ALA A 161 -4.97 12.11 -9.44
CA ALA A 161 -3.98 11.33 -8.71
C ALA A 161 -4.59 10.84 -7.39
N HIS A 162 -4.21 9.65 -6.97
CA HIS A 162 -4.68 9.04 -5.74
C HIS A 162 -3.55 8.19 -5.13
N ALA A 163 -3.61 7.94 -3.83
CA ALA A 163 -2.66 7.08 -3.15
C ALA A 163 -3.37 6.03 -2.31
N VAL A 164 -2.86 4.80 -2.39
CA VAL A 164 -3.37 3.65 -1.63
C VAL A 164 -2.23 2.90 -0.96
N MET A 165 -2.54 2.11 0.06
CA MET A 165 -1.59 1.18 0.66
C MET A 165 -1.76 -0.20 0.05
N SER A 166 -0.66 -0.85 -0.37
CA SER A 166 -0.66 -2.23 -0.84
C SER A 166 0.10 -3.16 0.10
N ILE A 167 -0.36 -4.41 0.22
CA ILE A 167 0.34 -5.47 0.95
C ILE A 167 0.32 -6.78 0.14
N ASP A 168 1.52 -7.33 -0.13
CA ASP A 168 1.69 -8.65 -0.77
C ASP A 168 1.49 -9.75 0.27
N ARG A 169 0.46 -10.57 0.09
CA ARG A 169 0.08 -11.64 1.00
C ARG A 169 -0.62 -12.79 0.27
N ASN A 170 -0.23 -14.03 0.58
CA ASN A 170 -0.89 -15.24 0.07
C ASN A 170 -1.00 -15.30 -1.46
N ASN A 171 0.07 -14.93 -2.18
CA ASN A 171 0.11 -14.84 -3.65
C ASN A 171 -0.89 -13.85 -4.25
N ASP A 172 -1.28 -12.85 -3.49
CA ASP A 172 -2.11 -11.73 -3.91
C ASP A 172 -1.57 -10.41 -3.38
N ILE A 173 -1.97 -9.30 -3.98
CA ILE A 173 -1.69 -7.96 -3.46
C ILE A 173 -3.02 -7.34 -3.04
N LEU A 174 -3.18 -7.14 -1.75
CA LEU A 174 -4.36 -6.50 -1.17
C LEU A 174 -4.16 -4.99 -1.14
N ILE A 175 -5.24 -4.27 -1.45
CA ILE A 175 -5.28 -2.80 -1.46
C ILE A 175 -6.14 -2.32 -0.30
N LEU A 176 -5.56 -1.41 0.48
CA LEU A 176 -6.21 -0.69 1.57
C LEU A 176 -6.41 0.76 1.12
N ASP A 177 -7.63 1.10 0.78
CA ASP A 177 -8.02 2.39 0.23
C ASP A 177 -8.85 3.19 1.24
N ASN A 178 -8.72 4.51 1.25
CA ASN A 178 -9.59 5.37 2.08
C ASN A 178 -10.97 5.62 1.45
N GLN A 179 -11.11 5.39 0.14
CA GLN A 179 -12.38 5.54 -0.59
C GLN A 179 -13.25 4.29 -0.50
N VAL A 180 -12.68 3.13 -0.09
CA VAL A 180 -13.36 1.84 -0.03
C VAL A 180 -13.19 1.23 1.35
N GLU A 181 -14.30 0.80 1.97
CA GLU A 181 -14.26 0.19 3.31
C GLU A 181 -13.59 -1.18 3.29
N GLU A 182 -13.87 -1.98 2.26
CA GLU A 182 -13.33 -3.32 2.10
C GLU A 182 -11.87 -3.30 1.65
N VAL A 183 -11.12 -4.29 2.12
CA VAL A 183 -9.79 -4.60 1.59
C VAL A 183 -9.97 -5.49 0.36
N ILE A 184 -9.51 -5.02 -0.79
CA ILE A 184 -9.78 -5.60 -2.11
C ILE A 184 -8.49 -6.12 -2.74
N SER A 185 -8.58 -7.21 -3.51
CA SER A 185 -7.48 -7.65 -4.37
C SER A 185 -7.19 -6.61 -5.47
N HIS A 186 -5.91 -6.35 -5.74
CA HIS A 186 -5.51 -5.49 -6.85
C HIS A 186 -6.05 -5.96 -8.20
N ARG A 187 -6.40 -7.25 -8.32
CA ARG A 187 -6.94 -7.85 -9.55
C ARG A 187 -8.36 -7.44 -9.84
N ASP A 188 -9.09 -6.99 -8.82
CA ASP A 188 -10.49 -6.57 -8.92
C ASP A 188 -10.63 -5.05 -9.13
N ILE A 189 -9.51 -4.32 -9.20
CA ILE A 189 -9.46 -2.87 -9.40
C ILE A 189 -8.95 -2.56 -10.81
N PHE A 190 -9.82 -2.09 -11.70
CA PHE A 190 -9.51 -1.89 -13.11
C PHE A 190 -9.26 -0.43 -13.51
N HIS A 191 -9.55 0.50 -12.62
CA HIS A 191 -9.48 1.94 -12.89
C HIS A 191 -8.23 2.61 -12.32
N TYR A 192 -7.36 1.85 -11.61
CA TYR A 192 -6.09 2.37 -11.11
C TYR A 192 -4.95 2.06 -12.07
N VAL A 193 -4.31 3.11 -12.55
CA VAL A 193 -3.07 3.05 -13.31
C VAL A 193 -1.92 3.42 -12.37
N PRO A 194 -1.09 2.45 -11.92
CA PRO A 194 -0.02 2.73 -11.00
C PRO A 194 1.08 3.56 -11.67
N VAL A 195 1.55 4.59 -10.99
CA VAL A 195 2.62 5.48 -11.45
C VAL A 195 3.93 5.07 -10.80
N TYR A 196 3.98 5.11 -9.47
CA TYR A 196 5.09 4.61 -8.68
C TYR A 196 4.60 4.07 -7.34
N SER A 197 5.43 3.27 -6.69
CA SER A 197 5.22 2.89 -5.30
C SER A 197 6.50 3.00 -4.50
N VAL A 198 6.39 3.18 -3.19
CA VAL A 198 7.52 3.40 -2.29
C VAL A 198 7.34 2.65 -0.98
N ASN A 199 8.43 2.16 -0.43
CA ASN A 199 8.54 1.73 0.97
C ASN A 199 9.80 2.32 1.63
N GLU A 200 10.20 1.82 2.78
CA GLU A 200 11.33 2.37 3.53
C GLU A 200 12.69 2.18 2.84
N ASP A 201 12.84 1.18 1.99
CA ASP A 201 14.14 0.82 1.41
C ASP A 201 14.22 1.03 -0.10
N SER A 202 13.06 1.07 -0.79
CA SER A 202 13.00 1.04 -2.25
C SER A 202 11.78 1.77 -2.78
N TRP A 203 11.83 2.07 -4.06
CA TRP A 203 10.69 2.52 -4.83
C TRP A 203 10.62 1.75 -6.15
N TRP A 204 9.45 1.71 -6.75
CA TRP A 204 9.19 1.02 -8.02
C TRP A 204 8.50 1.97 -8.97
N MET A 205 9.04 2.04 -10.19
CA MET A 205 8.33 2.62 -11.32
C MET A 205 7.44 1.53 -11.94
N HIS A 206 6.20 1.87 -12.25
CA HIS A 206 5.26 0.97 -12.90
C HIS A 206 5.14 1.32 -14.38
N LEU A 207 5.41 0.35 -15.24
CA LEU A 207 5.38 0.52 -16.69
C LEU A 207 4.30 -0.37 -17.28
N PRO A 208 3.48 0.14 -18.23
CA PRO A 208 2.49 -0.70 -18.90
C PRO A 208 3.20 -1.87 -19.59
N ASN A 209 2.57 -3.04 -19.55
CA ASN A 209 3.01 -4.16 -20.37
C ASN A 209 2.86 -3.73 -21.82
N GLY A 210 3.99 -3.60 -22.54
CA GLY A 210 3.96 -3.29 -23.97
C GLY A 210 3.05 -4.30 -24.67
N ARG A 211 2.17 -3.83 -25.54
CA ARG A 211 1.49 -4.72 -26.49
C ARG A 211 2.58 -5.29 -27.39
N GLU A 212 2.82 -6.59 -27.33
CA GLU A 212 3.57 -7.31 -28.34
C GLU A 212 2.82 -7.27 -29.67
#